data_dcf6c4982ddd8a5be29e6d8ecd9a272d
#
_entry.id   dcf6c4982ddd8a5be29e6d8ecd9a272d
#
_cell.length_a   1.000
_cell.length_b   1.000
_cell.length_c   1.000
_cell.angle_alpha   90.00
_cell.angle_beta   90.00
_cell.angle_gamma   90.00
#
_symmetry.space_group_name_H-M   'P 1'
#
loop_
_entity.id
_entity.type
_entity.pdbx_description
1 polymer ?
#
loop_
_entity_poly.entity_id
_entity_poly.type
_entity_poly.pdbx_seq_one_letter_code
_entity_poly.pdbx_strand_id
1 'polypeptide(L)'
;MTRVDGSRVDVGRGYGGVRVELEGDLTPDQRTRQFLAAQVIWTLSRAGIAGPYVLQVNGAPLDEQFAQGWSTQNVASTDPGASEGAGVGLYGLLNGSMVTVDRDAAVPVRGSFGQVGNQVSAALSRSGRQVASVVRVQAGDDPQMSLWVGANGANGSEAVGGKTLTRPSWALDDAVWTVIDGGRVVRIIQEATTSMVAVLPVEPSAVAEKYKGPITELALSRDGTRAAMIIEGQVILATVVQTESGDYALTHPRRLGYGLGNSAVSLAWRTGDDIAVARNDGSHPVANVNLDGVNSDLNDQNLLTPVSTVAASPAAIYIADARGVLQLTGLGTPEERWVEVRPLMVPQAIPVLTG
;
A
#
# COMPACT_ATOMS: atom_id res chain seq x y z
N MET A 1 20.86 9.78 11.36
CA MET A 1 20.75 10.69 10.19
C MET A 1 22.14 10.83 9.59
N THR A 2 22.46 10.07 8.55
CA THR A 2 23.77 10.11 7.92
C THR A 2 23.80 11.32 6.98
N ARG A 3 24.62 12.32 7.31
CA ARG A 3 24.92 13.42 6.38
C ARG A 3 25.76 12.87 5.25
N VAL A 4 25.27 12.95 4.03
CA VAL A 4 26.07 12.76 2.83
C VAL A 4 26.70 14.12 2.50
N ASP A 5 27.86 14.41 3.10
CA ASP A 5 28.68 15.52 2.69
C ASP A 5 29.65 15.03 1.61
N GLY A 6 29.34 15.39 0.38
CA GLY A 6 30.22 15.22 -0.76
C GLY A 6 30.23 13.85 -1.42
N SER A 7 29.06 13.30 -1.79
CA SER A 7 29.05 12.18 -2.73
C SER A 7 29.60 12.62 -4.09
N ARG A 8 30.83 12.24 -4.42
CA ARG A 8 31.31 12.27 -5.80
C ARG A 8 30.75 11.05 -6.51
N VAL A 9 29.80 11.28 -7.37
CA VAL A 9 29.42 10.28 -8.39
C VAL A 9 30.46 10.44 -9.51
N ASP A 10 31.51 9.63 -9.49
CA ASP A 10 32.48 9.60 -10.57
C ASP A 10 31.99 8.61 -11.64
N VAL A 11 31.43 9.15 -12.71
CA VAL A 11 31.07 8.36 -13.90
C VAL A 11 32.35 8.12 -14.70
N GLY A 12 33.12 7.13 -14.29
CA GLY A 12 34.35 6.74 -14.96
C GLY A 12 34.07 6.29 -16.39
N ARG A 13 34.67 6.98 -17.38
CA ARG A 13 34.70 6.51 -18.76
C ARG A 13 35.52 5.23 -18.83
N GLY A 14 34.87 4.06 -19.01
CA GLY A 14 35.63 2.86 -19.35
C GLY A 14 35.10 1.58 -18.74
N TYR A 15 34.15 1.20 -18.30
CA TYR A 15 33.42 0.00 -17.85
C TYR A 15 32.18 0.42 -17.05
N GLY A 16 31.30 1.14 -17.69
CA GLY A 16 29.89 1.33 -17.36
C GLY A 16 29.45 1.06 -15.90
N GLY A 17 30.02 1.75 -14.92
CA GLY A 17 29.64 1.54 -13.52
C GLY A 17 29.63 2.83 -12.71
N VAL A 18 29.00 2.80 -11.57
CA VAL A 18 28.89 3.94 -10.65
C VAL A 18 29.60 3.60 -9.35
N ARG A 19 30.45 4.51 -8.88
CA ARG A 19 31.08 4.43 -7.56
C ARG A 19 30.33 5.37 -6.62
N VAL A 20 29.94 4.85 -5.46
CA VAL A 20 29.33 5.61 -4.37
C VAL A 20 30.24 5.49 -3.16
N GLU A 21 30.77 6.59 -2.70
CA GLU A 21 31.56 6.70 -1.47
C GLU A 21 30.66 7.21 -0.34
N LEU A 22 30.63 6.48 0.75
CA LEU A 22 29.91 6.84 1.96
C LEU A 22 30.92 7.14 3.06
N GLU A 23 30.71 8.22 3.78
CA GLU A 23 31.52 8.59 4.95
C GLU A 23 30.73 8.37 6.23
N GLY A 24 31.37 7.84 7.26
CA GLY A 24 30.74 7.65 8.57
C GLY A 24 31.30 6.45 9.31
N ASP A 25 30.95 6.34 10.58
CA ASP A 25 31.27 5.18 11.41
C ASP A 25 30.25 4.06 11.14
N LEU A 26 30.46 3.37 10.03
CA LEU A 26 29.62 2.27 9.57
C LEU A 26 30.42 0.97 9.69
N THR A 27 30.31 0.28 10.82
CA THR A 27 30.70 -1.13 10.98
C THR A 27 29.46 -2.02 11.14
N PRO A 28 28.53 -2.00 10.17
CA PRO A 28 27.28 -2.74 10.30
C PRO A 28 27.55 -4.23 10.15
N ASP A 29 26.67 -5.04 10.75
CA ASP A 29 26.62 -6.47 10.48
C ASP A 29 26.30 -6.73 8.99
N GLN A 30 26.48 -7.98 8.55
CA GLN A 30 26.30 -8.36 7.14
C GLN A 30 24.89 -8.02 6.62
N ARG A 31 23.86 -8.19 7.43
CA ARG A 31 22.47 -7.92 7.04
C ARG A 31 22.24 -6.42 6.81
N THR A 32 22.75 -5.59 7.70
CA THR A 32 22.66 -4.13 7.58
C THR A 32 23.44 -3.62 6.37
N ARG A 33 24.64 -4.19 6.06
CA ARG A 33 25.38 -3.87 4.82
C ARG A 33 24.57 -4.21 3.57
N GLN A 34 23.92 -5.37 3.54
CA GLN A 34 23.06 -5.76 2.42
C GLN A 34 21.85 -4.82 2.23
N PHE A 35 21.20 -4.39 3.30
CA PHE A 35 20.12 -3.43 3.21
C PHE A 35 20.57 -2.05 2.74
N LEU A 36 21.73 -1.58 3.23
CA LEU A 36 22.32 -0.32 2.77
C LEU A 36 22.67 -0.40 1.28
N ALA A 37 23.31 -1.49 0.85
CA ALA A 37 23.60 -1.73 -0.57
C ALA A 37 22.32 -1.73 -1.40
N ALA A 38 21.30 -2.44 -0.96
CA ALA A 38 20.01 -2.50 -1.64
C ALA A 38 19.37 -1.11 -1.79
N GLN A 39 19.35 -0.32 -0.73
CA GLN A 39 18.79 1.03 -0.75
C GLN A 39 19.49 1.92 -1.79
N VAL A 40 20.81 1.92 -1.82
CA VAL A 40 21.60 2.71 -2.77
C VAL A 40 21.39 2.21 -4.20
N ILE A 41 21.51 0.89 -4.42
CA ILE A 41 21.40 0.26 -5.74
C ILE A 41 20.03 0.52 -6.36
N TRP A 42 18.96 0.27 -5.61
CA TRP A 42 17.60 0.48 -6.11
C TRP A 42 17.28 1.95 -6.36
N THR A 43 17.82 2.87 -5.54
CA THR A 43 17.68 4.31 -5.78
C THR A 43 18.34 4.72 -7.09
N LEU A 44 19.57 4.29 -7.34
CA LEU A 44 20.30 4.59 -8.56
C LEU A 44 19.66 3.93 -9.80
N SER A 45 19.30 2.66 -9.69
CA SER A 45 18.65 1.91 -10.77
C SER A 45 17.33 2.56 -11.20
N ARG A 46 16.50 3.01 -10.25
CA ARG A 46 15.25 3.72 -10.54
C ARG A 46 15.46 5.12 -11.11
N ALA A 47 16.58 5.75 -10.81
CA ALA A 47 17.00 6.99 -11.45
C ALA A 47 17.57 6.78 -12.86
N GLY A 48 17.50 5.56 -13.41
CA GLY A 48 18.02 5.22 -14.74
C GLY A 48 19.55 5.10 -14.81
N ILE A 49 20.22 5.02 -13.67
CA ILE A 49 21.67 4.90 -13.58
C ILE A 49 22.03 3.41 -13.54
N ALA A 50 22.65 2.91 -14.61
CA ALA A 50 23.03 1.50 -14.73
C ALA A 50 24.27 1.15 -13.91
N GLY A 51 24.30 -0.09 -13.34
CA GLY A 51 25.46 -0.65 -12.68
C GLY A 51 26.56 -1.18 -13.65
N PRO A 52 27.62 -1.78 -13.12
CA PRO A 52 27.83 -2.21 -11.73
C PRO A 52 27.99 -1.04 -10.74
N TYR A 53 27.57 -1.27 -9.49
CA TYR A 53 27.62 -0.27 -8.42
C TYR A 53 28.74 -0.60 -7.44
N VAL A 54 29.79 0.19 -7.40
CA VAL A 54 30.89 0.04 -6.45
C VAL A 54 30.56 0.87 -5.22
N LEU A 55 30.25 0.21 -4.11
CA LEU A 55 29.88 0.86 -2.87
C LEU A 55 31.07 0.80 -1.90
N GLN A 56 31.52 1.95 -1.42
CA GLN A 56 32.63 2.09 -0.51
C GLN A 56 32.21 2.88 0.74
N VAL A 57 32.85 2.57 1.86
CA VAL A 57 32.70 3.29 3.12
C VAL A 57 34.11 3.67 3.60
N ASN A 58 34.37 4.96 3.73
CA ASN A 58 35.69 5.49 4.12
C ASN A 58 36.83 4.89 3.27
N GLY A 59 36.64 4.74 1.96
CA GLY A 59 37.61 4.22 1.00
C GLY A 59 37.74 2.69 0.95
N ALA A 60 37.03 1.94 1.80
CA ALA A 60 36.99 0.48 1.78
C ALA A 60 35.71 -0.04 1.17
N PRO A 61 35.68 -1.23 0.52
CA PRO A 61 34.45 -1.83 0.04
C PRO A 61 33.41 -1.99 1.17
N LEU A 62 32.14 -1.67 0.89
CA LEU A 62 31.05 -1.90 1.85
C LEU A 62 30.96 -3.38 2.24
N ASP A 63 31.25 -4.28 1.29
CA ASP A 63 31.35 -5.72 1.49
C ASP A 63 32.43 -6.27 0.56
N GLU A 64 33.40 -7.00 1.11
CA GLU A 64 34.52 -7.58 0.37
C GLU A 64 34.08 -8.56 -0.71
N GLN A 65 32.97 -9.27 -0.52
CA GLN A 65 32.40 -10.18 -1.51
C GLN A 65 32.03 -9.44 -2.80
N PHE A 66 31.70 -8.17 -2.71
CA PHE A 66 31.24 -7.33 -3.82
C PHE A 66 32.19 -6.14 -4.09
N ALA A 67 33.48 -6.27 -3.74
CA ALA A 67 34.48 -5.23 -3.95
C ALA A 67 34.60 -4.78 -5.42
N GLN A 68 34.32 -5.66 -6.37
CA GLN A 68 34.34 -5.36 -7.81
C GLN A 68 33.03 -4.70 -8.31
N GLY A 69 32.02 -4.63 -7.48
CA GLY A 69 30.74 -4.02 -7.77
C GLY A 69 29.55 -4.94 -7.54
N TRP A 70 28.45 -4.29 -7.19
CA TRP A 70 27.14 -4.90 -7.01
C TRP A 70 26.33 -4.79 -8.29
N SER A 71 25.38 -5.69 -8.46
CA SER A 71 24.31 -5.60 -9.45
C SER A 71 22.94 -5.62 -8.78
N THR A 72 21.90 -5.28 -9.50
CA THR A 72 20.51 -5.43 -9.03
C THR A 72 20.17 -6.87 -8.68
N GLN A 73 20.81 -7.86 -9.30
CA GLN A 73 20.62 -9.28 -8.99
C GLN A 73 21.13 -9.66 -7.60
N ASN A 74 22.19 -9.01 -7.12
CA ASN A 74 22.77 -9.27 -5.79
C ASN A 74 21.83 -8.81 -4.65
N VAL A 75 20.91 -7.92 -4.95
CA VAL A 75 19.91 -7.35 -4.02
C VAL A 75 18.47 -7.63 -4.46
N ALA A 76 18.26 -8.62 -5.34
CA ALA A 76 16.94 -8.90 -5.92
C ALA A 76 15.88 -9.25 -4.86
N SER A 77 16.26 -9.86 -3.75
CA SER A 77 15.36 -10.18 -2.65
C SER A 77 14.79 -8.94 -1.93
N THR A 78 15.41 -7.79 -2.13
CA THR A 78 15.01 -6.50 -1.55
C THR A 78 14.52 -5.52 -2.61
N ASP A 79 14.21 -6.00 -3.83
CA ASP A 79 13.67 -5.16 -4.89
C ASP A 79 12.35 -4.51 -4.43
N PRO A 80 12.27 -3.18 -4.34
CA PRO A 80 11.04 -2.50 -3.98
C PRO A 80 9.93 -2.69 -5.03
N GLY A 81 10.29 -3.14 -6.23
CA GLY A 81 9.36 -3.52 -7.28
C GLY A 81 9.03 -5.01 -7.31
N ALA A 82 9.84 -5.86 -6.67
CA ALA A 82 9.50 -7.25 -6.46
C ALA A 82 8.36 -7.31 -5.45
N SER A 83 7.18 -7.58 -5.93
CA SER A 83 6.01 -7.73 -5.09
C SER A 83 6.21 -8.91 -4.15
N GLU A 84 6.57 -8.68 -2.89
CA GLU A 84 6.09 -9.55 -1.84
C GLU A 84 4.57 -9.59 -2.01
N GLY A 85 4.02 -10.71 -2.37
CA GLY A 85 2.62 -10.82 -2.80
C GLY A 85 2.41 -11.01 -4.30
N ALA A 86 3.45 -10.99 -5.15
CA ALA A 86 3.32 -11.36 -6.58
C ALA A 86 2.80 -12.79 -6.80
N GLY A 87 2.83 -13.63 -5.77
CA GLY A 87 2.21 -14.96 -5.77
C GLY A 87 0.82 -15.01 -5.13
N VAL A 88 0.35 -13.93 -4.53
CA VAL A 88 -1.00 -13.86 -3.96
C VAL A 88 -1.95 -13.37 -5.05
N GLY A 89 -2.85 -14.25 -5.49
CA GLY A 89 -3.83 -13.93 -6.52
C GLY A 89 -4.82 -12.84 -6.09
N LEU A 90 -5.74 -12.52 -6.99
CA LEU A 90 -6.85 -11.63 -6.70
C LEU A 90 -7.83 -12.31 -5.74
N TYR A 91 -8.23 -11.59 -4.73
CA TYR A 91 -9.39 -11.89 -3.87
C TYR A 91 -10.49 -10.87 -4.15
N GLY A 92 -11.67 -11.13 -3.65
CA GLY A 92 -12.78 -10.18 -3.71
C GLY A 92 -13.74 -10.36 -2.56
N LEU A 93 -14.57 -9.35 -2.33
CA LEU A 93 -15.81 -9.51 -1.56
C LEU A 93 -16.95 -9.67 -2.57
N LEU A 94 -17.62 -10.80 -2.52
CA LEU A 94 -18.79 -11.12 -3.33
C LEU A 94 -19.98 -11.31 -2.40
N ASN A 95 -20.99 -10.44 -2.50
CA ASN A 95 -22.12 -10.41 -1.57
C ASN A 95 -21.69 -10.35 -0.09
N GLY A 96 -20.63 -9.59 0.20
CA GLY A 96 -20.09 -9.45 1.55
C GLY A 96 -19.33 -10.66 2.08
N SER A 97 -19.04 -11.67 1.26
CA SER A 97 -18.22 -12.84 1.63
C SER A 97 -16.91 -12.81 0.86
N MET A 98 -15.82 -13.16 1.53
CA MET A 98 -14.50 -13.16 0.89
C MET A 98 -14.33 -14.39 0.00
N VAL A 99 -13.86 -14.15 -1.22
CA VAL A 99 -13.60 -15.19 -2.23
C VAL A 99 -12.19 -15.07 -2.78
N THR A 100 -11.61 -16.20 -3.18
CA THR A 100 -10.46 -16.25 -4.08
C THR A 100 -10.96 -16.20 -5.51
N VAL A 101 -10.26 -15.49 -6.38
CA VAL A 101 -10.61 -15.34 -7.79
C VAL A 101 -9.57 -16.06 -8.64
N ASP A 102 -10.02 -17.08 -9.35
CA ASP A 102 -9.27 -17.72 -10.41
C ASP A 102 -10.04 -17.50 -11.72
N ARG A 103 -9.33 -17.37 -12.82
CA ARG A 103 -9.79 -16.97 -14.18
C ARG A 103 -11.30 -16.85 -14.39
N ASP A 104 -12.05 -17.93 -14.15
CA ASP A 104 -13.48 -18.01 -14.41
C ASP A 104 -14.31 -18.40 -13.17
N ALA A 105 -13.70 -18.47 -12.00
CA ALA A 105 -14.37 -18.88 -10.76
C ALA A 105 -14.04 -17.96 -9.59
N ALA A 106 -15.05 -17.71 -8.74
CA ALA A 106 -14.89 -17.14 -7.41
C ALA A 106 -15.26 -18.22 -6.37
N VAL A 107 -14.28 -18.56 -5.53
CA VAL A 107 -14.45 -19.62 -4.52
C VAL A 107 -14.36 -19.01 -3.13
N PRO A 108 -15.36 -19.21 -2.25
CA PRO A 108 -15.32 -18.71 -0.89
C PRO A 108 -14.05 -19.19 -0.17
N VAL A 109 -13.35 -18.29 0.51
CA VAL A 109 -12.23 -18.67 1.37
C VAL A 109 -12.74 -19.55 2.52
N ARG A 110 -11.89 -20.40 3.06
CA ARG A 110 -12.23 -21.18 4.25
C ARG A 110 -12.38 -20.26 5.46
N GLY A 111 -13.06 -20.76 6.50
CA GLY A 111 -13.26 -20.03 7.75
C GLY A 111 -14.29 -18.90 7.68
N SER A 112 -14.35 -18.09 8.72
CA SER A 112 -15.41 -17.09 8.88
C SER A 112 -15.42 -16.05 7.78
N PHE A 113 -14.27 -15.64 7.22
CA PHE A 113 -14.21 -14.62 6.18
C PHE A 113 -14.93 -15.01 4.87
N GLY A 114 -15.00 -16.29 4.54
CA GLY A 114 -15.76 -16.76 3.38
C GLY A 114 -17.21 -17.13 3.69
N GLN A 115 -17.60 -17.16 4.95
CA GLN A 115 -18.95 -17.60 5.39
C GLN A 115 -19.87 -16.42 5.77
N VAL A 116 -19.31 -15.33 6.30
CA VAL A 116 -20.11 -14.14 6.65
C VAL A 116 -20.44 -13.33 5.40
N GLY A 117 -21.67 -12.84 5.29
CA GLY A 117 -22.17 -12.08 4.13
C GLY A 117 -22.32 -10.58 4.39
N ASN A 118 -21.61 -10.02 5.37
CA ASN A 118 -21.76 -8.63 5.81
C ASN A 118 -20.42 -7.87 5.87
N GLN A 119 -19.38 -8.36 5.22
CA GLN A 119 -18.14 -7.64 5.07
C GLN A 119 -18.30 -6.47 4.09
N VAL A 120 -17.77 -5.31 4.45
CA VAL A 120 -17.86 -4.07 3.66
C VAL A 120 -16.52 -3.64 3.08
N SER A 121 -15.41 -4.09 3.66
CA SER A 121 -14.07 -3.93 3.11
C SER A 121 -13.14 -4.99 3.70
N ALA A 122 -12.06 -5.30 3.00
CA ALA A 122 -11.03 -6.23 3.48
C ALA A 122 -9.66 -5.89 2.90
N ALA A 123 -8.63 -6.38 3.56
CA ALA A 123 -7.25 -6.37 3.06
C ALA A 123 -6.53 -7.65 3.49
N LEU A 124 -5.61 -8.12 2.64
CA LEU A 124 -4.68 -9.19 2.99
C LEU A 124 -3.34 -8.60 3.40
N SER A 125 -2.67 -9.27 4.35
CA SER A 125 -1.26 -8.98 4.63
C SER A 125 -0.42 -9.24 3.38
N ARG A 126 0.78 -8.69 3.33
CA ARG A 126 1.67 -8.85 2.18
C ARG A 126 1.96 -10.29 1.81
N SER A 127 2.07 -11.14 2.83
CA SER A 127 2.27 -12.58 2.64
C SER A 127 1.01 -13.32 2.21
N GLY A 128 -0.17 -12.67 2.22
CA GLY A 128 -1.47 -13.29 1.99
C GLY A 128 -1.92 -14.22 3.11
N ARG A 129 -1.14 -14.32 4.21
CA ARG A 129 -1.43 -15.26 5.31
C ARG A 129 -2.41 -14.74 6.33
N GLN A 130 -2.58 -13.42 6.41
CA GLN A 130 -3.50 -12.78 7.34
C GLN A 130 -4.55 -11.98 6.57
N VAL A 131 -5.73 -11.89 7.15
CA VAL A 131 -6.88 -11.12 6.65
C VAL A 131 -7.33 -10.16 7.72
N ALA A 132 -7.60 -8.93 7.33
CA ALA A 132 -8.35 -7.97 8.12
C ALA A 132 -9.59 -7.56 7.33
N SER A 133 -10.75 -7.55 7.96
CA SER A 133 -12.03 -7.24 7.30
C SER A 133 -12.93 -6.43 8.21
N VAL A 134 -13.53 -5.37 7.65
CA VAL A 134 -14.58 -4.60 8.31
C VAL A 134 -15.92 -5.30 8.05
N VAL A 135 -16.58 -5.66 9.14
CA VAL A 135 -17.86 -6.37 9.16
C VAL A 135 -18.93 -5.45 9.70
N ARG A 136 -20.08 -5.39 9.03
CA ARG A 136 -21.24 -4.66 9.53
C ARG A 136 -21.98 -5.53 10.53
N VAL A 137 -21.92 -5.15 11.84
CA VAL A 137 -22.57 -5.90 12.93
C VAL A 137 -24.03 -5.47 13.12
N GLN A 138 -24.31 -4.17 12.88
CA GLN A 138 -25.65 -3.62 12.93
C GLN A 138 -25.88 -2.72 11.73
N ALA A 139 -27.03 -2.87 11.09
CA ALA A 139 -27.49 -2.02 9.98
C ALA A 139 -28.57 -1.04 10.48
N GLY A 140 -28.86 0.01 9.71
CA GLY A 140 -29.89 1.00 10.00
C GLY A 140 -29.32 2.38 10.29
N ASP A 141 -30.06 3.18 11.07
CA ASP A 141 -29.73 4.59 11.31
C ASP A 141 -28.52 4.81 12.25
N ASP A 142 -28.17 3.79 13.06
CA ASP A 142 -26.95 3.79 13.89
C ASP A 142 -26.09 2.56 13.56
N PRO A 143 -25.40 2.57 12.40
CA PRO A 143 -24.63 1.42 11.95
C PRO A 143 -23.46 1.17 12.91
N GLN A 144 -23.22 -0.12 13.16
CA GLN A 144 -22.06 -0.57 13.94
C GLN A 144 -21.18 -1.43 13.04
N MET A 145 -19.91 -1.10 13.00
CA MET A 145 -18.86 -1.81 12.28
C MET A 145 -17.89 -2.45 13.27
N SER A 146 -17.39 -3.61 12.91
CA SER A 146 -16.35 -4.31 13.66
C SER A 146 -15.22 -4.69 12.71
N LEU A 147 -13.97 -4.48 13.13
CA LEU A 147 -12.81 -4.99 12.44
C LEU A 147 -12.48 -6.37 12.96
N TRP A 148 -12.45 -7.33 12.07
CA TRP A 148 -12.05 -8.71 12.33
C TRP A 148 -10.67 -8.97 11.74
N VAL A 149 -9.81 -9.66 12.51
CA VAL A 149 -8.45 -10.03 12.09
C VAL A 149 -8.25 -11.51 12.33
N GLY A 150 -7.54 -12.19 11.43
CA GLY A 150 -7.24 -13.60 11.56
C GLY A 150 -6.42 -14.17 10.42
N ALA A 151 -6.01 -15.43 10.56
CA ALA A 151 -5.30 -16.12 9.48
C ALA A 151 -6.22 -16.37 8.28
N ASN A 152 -5.68 -16.24 7.08
CA ASN A 152 -6.40 -16.55 5.84
C ASN A 152 -6.78 -18.05 5.83
N GLY A 153 -8.05 -18.34 5.64
CA GLY A 153 -8.59 -19.69 5.69
C GLY A 153 -8.96 -20.18 7.10
N ALA A 154 -8.86 -19.34 8.12
CA ALA A 154 -9.27 -19.62 9.49
C ALA A 154 -10.42 -18.70 9.95
N ASN A 155 -10.80 -18.80 11.21
CA ASN A 155 -11.76 -17.89 11.79
C ASN A 155 -11.06 -16.61 12.26
N GLY A 156 -11.61 -15.46 11.88
CA GLY A 156 -11.21 -14.18 12.43
C GLY A 156 -11.84 -13.93 13.80
N SER A 157 -11.20 -13.04 14.55
CA SER A 157 -11.71 -12.51 15.82
C SER A 157 -11.89 -11.00 15.73
N GLU A 158 -12.87 -10.49 16.47
CA GLU A 158 -13.10 -9.07 16.60
C GLU A 158 -11.92 -8.39 17.29
N ALA A 159 -11.42 -7.32 16.69
CA ALA A 159 -10.31 -6.54 17.21
C ALA A 159 -10.76 -5.18 17.77
N VAL A 160 -11.64 -4.48 17.08
CA VAL A 160 -12.14 -3.17 17.46
C VAL A 160 -13.45 -2.85 16.76
N GLY A 161 -14.32 -2.07 17.40
CA GLY A 161 -15.58 -1.59 16.85
C GLY A 161 -15.69 -0.08 16.79
N GLY A 162 -16.65 0.42 16.00
CA GLY A 162 -17.01 1.83 15.85
C GLY A 162 -18.24 2.00 14.96
N LYS A 163 -18.71 3.23 14.82
CA LYS A 163 -19.79 3.56 13.86
C LYS A 163 -19.29 3.47 12.42
N THR A 164 -18.05 3.91 12.21
CA THR A 164 -17.36 3.81 10.94
C THR A 164 -15.95 3.29 11.14
N LEU A 165 -15.48 2.50 10.19
CA LEU A 165 -14.09 2.02 10.12
C LEU A 165 -13.60 2.17 8.68
N THR A 166 -12.39 2.69 8.50
CA THR A 166 -11.77 2.70 7.18
C THR A 166 -11.39 1.29 6.76
N ARG A 167 -11.22 1.06 5.45
CA ARG A 167 -10.58 -0.15 4.95
C ARG A 167 -9.27 -0.40 5.70
N PRO A 168 -9.02 -1.62 6.20
CA PRO A 168 -7.79 -1.93 6.90
C PRO A 168 -6.58 -1.83 5.97
N SER A 169 -5.45 -1.40 6.50
CA SER A 169 -4.17 -1.37 5.80
C SER A 169 -3.10 -2.08 6.63
N TRP A 170 -2.32 -2.96 6.00
CA TRP A 170 -1.29 -3.75 6.65
C TRP A 170 0.06 -3.01 6.65
N ALA A 171 0.71 -2.99 7.80
CA ALA A 171 2.08 -2.52 7.95
C ALA A 171 3.09 -3.65 7.67
N LEU A 172 4.38 -3.29 7.60
CA LEU A 172 5.48 -4.23 7.36
C LEU A 172 5.64 -5.30 8.44
N ASP A 173 5.22 -5.00 9.64
CA ASP A 173 5.32 -5.85 10.83
C ASP A 173 4.04 -6.64 11.11
N ASP A 174 3.22 -6.83 10.08
CA ASP A 174 1.92 -7.52 10.15
C ASP A 174 0.93 -6.87 11.15
N ALA A 175 1.10 -5.59 11.50
CA ALA A 175 0.10 -4.82 12.22
C ALA A 175 -0.94 -4.24 11.24
N VAL A 176 -2.19 -4.17 11.68
CA VAL A 176 -3.30 -3.59 10.92
C VAL A 176 -3.57 -2.17 11.37
N TRP A 177 -3.68 -1.25 10.44
CA TRP A 177 -4.08 0.12 10.69
C TRP A 177 -5.50 0.36 10.20
N THR A 178 -6.26 1.12 10.96
CA THR A 178 -7.60 1.61 10.57
C THR A 178 -7.90 2.92 11.27
N VAL A 179 -8.89 3.63 10.78
CA VAL A 179 -9.42 4.84 11.43
C VAL A 179 -10.82 4.56 11.91
N ILE A 180 -11.06 4.82 13.18
CA ILE A 180 -12.34 4.65 13.85
C ILE A 180 -13.03 6.02 13.92
N ASP A 181 -14.29 6.05 13.47
CA ASP A 181 -15.15 7.23 13.52
C ASP A 181 -14.51 8.49 12.92
N GLY A 182 -13.71 8.27 11.88
CA GLY A 182 -13.08 9.33 11.09
C GLY A 182 -11.96 10.12 11.78
N GLY A 183 -11.66 9.86 13.05
CA GLY A 183 -10.68 10.66 13.80
C GLY A 183 -9.65 9.87 14.59
N ARG A 184 -9.98 8.68 15.05
CA ARG A 184 -9.10 7.87 15.89
C ARG A 184 -8.32 6.86 15.04
N VAL A 185 -7.08 7.16 14.75
CA VAL A 185 -6.17 6.23 14.05
C VAL A 185 -5.63 5.22 15.05
N VAL A 186 -5.72 3.95 14.72
CA VAL A 186 -5.25 2.85 15.57
C VAL A 186 -4.41 1.86 14.77
N ARG A 187 -3.46 1.25 15.48
CA ARG A 187 -2.62 0.15 15.03
C ARG A 187 -2.94 -1.08 15.88
N ILE A 188 -3.25 -2.16 15.22
CA ILE A 188 -3.73 -3.41 15.83
C ILE A 188 -2.68 -4.47 15.60
N ILE A 189 -2.22 -5.09 16.67
CA ILE A 189 -1.29 -6.23 16.67
C ILE A 189 -2.04 -7.44 17.17
N GLN A 190 -2.05 -8.51 16.38
CA GLN A 190 -2.53 -9.81 16.83
C GLN A 190 -1.34 -10.71 17.11
N GLU A 191 -1.23 -11.20 18.33
CA GLU A 191 -0.20 -12.16 18.71
C GLU A 191 -0.54 -13.55 18.15
N ALA A 192 0.38 -14.10 17.35
CA ALA A 192 0.14 -15.34 16.61
C ALA A 192 -0.12 -16.56 17.51
N THR A 193 0.42 -16.57 18.74
CA THR A 193 0.35 -17.71 19.66
C THR A 193 -0.86 -17.68 20.57
N THR A 194 -1.28 -16.50 21.02
CA THR A 194 -2.35 -16.33 22.02
C THR A 194 -3.65 -15.80 21.42
N SER A 195 -3.64 -15.37 20.17
CA SER A 195 -4.72 -14.63 19.54
C SER A 195 -5.11 -13.35 20.30
N MET A 196 -4.27 -12.89 21.24
CA MET A 196 -4.47 -11.62 21.92
C MET A 196 -4.33 -10.47 20.93
N VAL A 197 -5.23 -9.50 21.04
CA VAL A 197 -5.26 -8.31 20.22
C VAL A 197 -4.86 -7.11 21.07
N ALA A 198 -3.80 -6.41 20.67
CA ALA A 198 -3.43 -5.13 21.23
C ALA A 198 -3.85 -4.00 20.28
N VAL A 199 -4.61 -3.04 20.79
CA VAL A 199 -5.03 -1.85 20.04
C VAL A 199 -4.25 -0.65 20.55
N LEU A 200 -3.34 -0.13 19.73
CA LEU A 200 -2.44 0.96 20.08
C LEU A 200 -2.86 2.23 19.35
N PRO A 201 -2.90 3.39 20.00
CA PRO A 201 -3.19 4.64 19.34
C PRO A 201 -2.04 5.04 18.40
N VAL A 202 -2.40 5.72 17.32
CA VAL A 202 -1.46 6.43 16.44
C VAL A 202 -1.81 7.91 16.51
N GLU A 203 -0.83 8.75 16.76
CA GLU A 203 -1.01 10.18 16.96
C GLU A 203 -1.26 10.93 15.63
N PRO A 204 -2.48 11.44 15.35
CA PRO A 204 -2.81 12.10 14.09
C PRO A 204 -2.86 13.64 14.22
N SER A 205 -2.45 14.26 15.33
CA SER A 205 -2.70 15.68 15.63
C SER A 205 -2.22 16.62 14.53
N ALA A 206 -1.03 16.38 13.96
CA ALA A 206 -0.51 17.19 12.86
C ALA A 206 -1.42 17.16 11.61
N VAL A 207 -2.12 16.05 11.38
CA VAL A 207 -3.12 15.94 10.31
C VAL A 207 -4.37 16.71 10.67
N ALA A 208 -4.93 16.52 11.88
CA ALA A 208 -6.15 17.14 12.36
C ALA A 208 -6.03 18.66 12.53
N GLU A 209 -4.83 19.18 12.83
CA GLU A 209 -4.55 20.61 12.88
C GLU A 209 -4.68 21.26 11.50
N LYS A 210 -4.15 20.61 10.47
CA LYS A 210 -4.05 21.17 9.13
C LYS A 210 -5.25 20.88 8.24
N TYR A 211 -5.84 19.69 8.37
CA TYR A 211 -6.97 19.26 7.56
C TYR A 211 -8.17 18.94 8.45
N LYS A 212 -9.28 19.60 8.19
CA LYS A 212 -10.53 19.42 8.95
C LYS A 212 -11.42 18.39 8.24
N GLY A 213 -12.20 17.67 9.02
CA GLY A 213 -13.11 16.64 8.52
C GLY A 213 -12.65 15.22 8.84
N PRO A 214 -13.52 14.22 8.61
CA PRO A 214 -13.23 12.83 8.90
C PRO A 214 -12.24 12.26 7.88
N ILE A 215 -11.35 11.39 8.36
CA ILE A 215 -10.55 10.51 7.52
C ILE A 215 -11.47 9.37 7.06
N THR A 216 -11.76 9.31 5.77
CA THR A 216 -12.66 8.29 5.19
C THR A 216 -11.93 7.10 4.59
N GLU A 217 -10.65 7.23 4.29
CA GLU A 217 -9.77 6.18 3.81
C GLU A 217 -8.36 6.40 4.36
N LEU A 218 -7.64 5.32 4.68
CA LEU A 218 -6.23 5.34 5.05
C LEU A 218 -5.53 4.12 4.45
N ALA A 219 -4.43 4.34 3.75
CA ALA A 219 -3.58 3.29 3.22
C ALA A 219 -2.10 3.59 3.50
N LEU A 220 -1.40 2.64 4.09
CA LEU A 220 0.05 2.70 4.29
C LEU A 220 0.78 2.42 2.97
N SER A 221 1.87 3.15 2.74
CA SER A 221 2.79 2.81 1.65
C SER A 221 3.45 1.46 1.89
N ARG A 222 3.90 0.83 0.81
CA ARG A 222 4.52 -0.51 0.89
C ARG A 222 5.74 -0.57 1.78
N ASP A 223 6.49 0.53 1.92
CA ASP A 223 7.65 0.66 2.80
C ASP A 223 7.27 1.04 4.24
N GLY A 224 5.97 1.26 4.51
CA GLY A 224 5.46 1.63 5.82
C GLY A 224 5.85 3.04 6.29
N THR A 225 6.50 3.84 5.44
CA THR A 225 7.03 5.17 5.83
C THR A 225 6.03 6.30 5.61
N ARG A 226 4.93 6.03 4.88
CA ARG A 226 3.91 7.03 4.52
C ARG A 226 2.51 6.47 4.70
N ALA A 227 1.57 7.36 4.99
CA ALA A 227 0.15 7.09 4.97
C ALA A 227 -0.54 8.04 3.98
N ALA A 228 -1.27 7.49 3.03
CA ALA A 228 -2.18 8.23 2.18
C ALA A 228 -3.59 8.16 2.76
N MET A 229 -4.29 9.29 2.80
CA MET A 229 -5.61 9.40 3.41
C MET A 229 -6.55 10.19 2.50
N ILE A 230 -7.84 9.96 2.66
CA ILE A 230 -8.87 10.83 2.09
C ILE A 230 -9.54 11.62 3.22
N ILE A 231 -9.52 12.96 3.11
CA ILE A 231 -10.19 13.89 4.01
C ILE A 231 -10.95 14.90 3.13
N GLU A 232 -12.26 15.00 3.30
CA GLU A 232 -13.11 15.88 2.49
C GLU A 232 -12.90 15.72 0.97
N GLY A 233 -12.71 14.46 0.50
CA GLY A 233 -12.45 14.14 -0.90
C GLY A 233 -11.06 14.56 -1.42
N GLN A 234 -10.16 15.01 -0.56
CA GLN A 234 -8.78 15.37 -0.89
C GLN A 234 -7.83 14.23 -0.54
N VAL A 235 -6.84 14.00 -1.38
CA VAL A 235 -5.76 13.05 -1.10
C VAL A 235 -4.70 13.74 -0.25
N ILE A 236 -4.51 13.26 0.98
CA ILE A 236 -3.55 13.77 1.94
C ILE A 236 -2.48 12.72 2.19
N LEU A 237 -1.23 13.10 2.06
CA LEU A 237 -0.07 12.27 2.39
C LEU A 237 0.53 12.74 3.72
N ALA A 238 0.80 11.80 4.62
CA ALA A 238 1.57 12.06 5.85
C ALA A 238 2.76 11.10 5.95
N THR A 239 3.79 11.51 6.67
CA THR A 239 4.92 10.66 7.05
C THR A 239 4.55 9.86 8.29
N VAL A 240 4.79 8.56 8.27
CA VAL A 240 4.68 7.68 9.43
C VAL A 240 6.01 7.71 10.19
N VAL A 241 5.97 8.11 11.45
CA VAL A 241 7.15 8.19 12.31
C VAL A 241 6.92 7.33 13.55
N GLN A 242 7.89 6.50 13.89
CA GLN A 242 7.94 5.85 15.18
C GLN A 242 8.73 6.75 16.14
N THR A 243 8.13 7.06 17.28
CA THR A 243 8.74 7.88 18.32
C THR A 243 9.76 7.08 19.13
N GLU A 244 10.56 7.74 19.94
CA GLU A 244 11.53 7.08 20.83
C GLU A 244 10.84 6.15 21.85
N SER A 245 9.59 6.44 22.22
CA SER A 245 8.76 5.58 23.09
C SER A 245 8.24 4.31 22.39
N GLY A 246 8.39 4.22 21.07
CA GLY A 246 7.88 3.13 20.26
C GLY A 246 6.46 3.36 19.71
N ASP A 247 5.82 4.48 20.06
CA ASP A 247 4.52 4.88 19.54
C ASP A 247 4.64 5.39 18.09
N TYR A 248 3.51 5.47 17.40
CA TYR A 248 3.47 5.94 16.02
C TYR A 248 2.73 7.28 15.91
N ALA A 249 3.20 8.14 15.00
CA ALA A 249 2.59 9.41 14.69
C ALA A 249 2.51 9.64 13.17
N LEU A 250 1.48 10.37 12.73
CA LEU A 250 1.32 10.87 11.38
C LEU A 250 1.77 12.34 11.34
N THR A 251 2.87 12.62 10.66
CA THR A 251 3.52 13.94 10.65
C THR A 251 3.63 14.51 9.25
N HIS A 252 3.98 15.81 9.13
CA HIS A 252 4.24 16.50 7.85
C HIS A 252 3.13 16.28 6.80
N PRO A 253 1.83 16.46 7.15
CA PRO A 253 0.76 16.21 6.21
C PRO A 253 0.78 17.24 5.07
N ARG A 254 0.58 16.75 3.85
CA ARG A 254 0.47 17.58 2.64
C ARG A 254 -0.57 17.01 1.69
N ARG A 255 -1.23 17.90 0.95
CA ARG A 255 -2.17 17.51 -0.10
C ARG A 255 -1.40 17.07 -1.34
N LEU A 256 -1.88 16.01 -1.96
CA LEU A 256 -1.46 15.54 -3.28
C LEU A 256 -2.58 15.74 -4.30
N GLY A 257 -2.23 15.69 -5.59
CA GLY A 257 -3.20 15.66 -6.67
C GLY A 257 -4.17 16.85 -6.65
N TYR A 258 -3.67 18.08 -6.57
CA TYR A 258 -4.52 19.28 -6.55
C TYR A 258 -5.52 19.33 -7.70
N GLY A 259 -5.16 18.79 -8.87
CA GLY A 259 -6.03 18.69 -10.05
C GLY A 259 -7.25 17.78 -9.87
N LEU A 260 -7.24 16.90 -8.85
CA LEU A 260 -8.39 16.04 -8.55
C LEU A 260 -9.54 16.81 -7.86
N GLY A 261 -9.30 18.02 -7.39
CA GLY A 261 -10.28 18.72 -6.55
C GLY A 261 -10.57 17.97 -5.26
N ASN A 262 -11.84 17.87 -4.90
CA ASN A 262 -12.32 17.16 -3.71
C ASN A 262 -13.19 15.95 -4.12
N SER A 263 -12.75 15.19 -5.11
CA SER A 263 -13.53 14.11 -5.71
C SER A 263 -13.07 12.70 -5.32
N ALA A 264 -11.96 12.55 -4.58
CA ALA A 264 -11.45 11.25 -4.19
C ALA A 264 -12.43 10.51 -3.25
N VAL A 265 -12.69 9.23 -3.55
CA VAL A 265 -13.56 8.35 -2.76
C VAL A 265 -12.85 7.09 -2.28
N SER A 266 -11.83 6.62 -2.99
CA SER A 266 -11.00 5.48 -2.58
C SER A 266 -9.60 5.64 -3.14
N LEU A 267 -8.59 5.10 -2.47
CA LEU A 267 -7.20 5.15 -2.90
C LEU A 267 -6.47 3.84 -2.59
N ALA A 268 -5.46 3.52 -3.38
CA ALA A 268 -4.57 2.38 -3.13
C ALA A 268 -3.17 2.67 -3.66
N TRP A 269 -2.15 2.27 -2.92
CA TRP A 269 -0.77 2.35 -3.38
C TRP A 269 -0.54 1.36 -4.52
N ARG A 270 -0.10 1.85 -5.67
CA ARG A 270 0.34 1.03 -6.80
C ARG A 270 1.81 0.67 -6.65
N THR A 271 2.64 1.67 -6.44
CA THR A 271 4.09 1.52 -6.20
C THR A 271 4.48 2.29 -4.94
N GLY A 272 5.77 2.45 -4.66
CA GLY A 272 6.25 3.27 -3.53
C GLY A 272 6.03 4.78 -3.71
N ASP A 273 5.72 5.22 -4.93
CA ASP A 273 5.59 6.63 -5.33
C ASP A 273 4.31 6.98 -6.10
N ASP A 274 3.50 5.97 -6.43
CA ASP A 274 2.24 6.16 -7.16
C ASP A 274 1.04 5.64 -6.37
N ILE A 275 -0.03 6.42 -6.38
CA ILE A 275 -1.32 6.11 -5.76
C ILE A 275 -2.41 6.12 -6.84
N ALA A 276 -3.13 5.01 -6.98
CA ALA A 276 -4.34 4.97 -7.77
C ALA A 276 -5.51 5.51 -6.93
N VAL A 277 -6.34 6.37 -7.52
CA VAL A 277 -7.43 7.07 -6.85
C VAL A 277 -8.72 6.90 -7.65
N ALA A 278 -9.76 6.35 -7.00
CA ALA A 278 -11.13 6.38 -7.52
C ALA A 278 -11.79 7.72 -7.12
N ARG A 279 -12.58 8.27 -8.04
CA ARG A 279 -13.15 9.62 -7.92
C ARG A 279 -14.66 9.61 -8.13
N ASN A 280 -15.34 10.48 -7.41
CA ASN A 280 -16.71 10.85 -7.75
C ASN A 280 -16.70 11.91 -8.87
N ASP A 281 -16.25 11.50 -10.04
CA ASP A 281 -16.17 12.29 -11.26
C ASP A 281 -16.69 11.45 -12.43
N GLY A 282 -17.73 11.93 -13.09
CA GLY A 282 -18.39 11.18 -14.16
C GLY A 282 -17.57 11.07 -15.45
N SER A 283 -16.59 11.94 -15.62
CA SER A 283 -15.78 12.01 -16.85
C SER A 283 -14.42 11.33 -16.68
N HIS A 284 -13.82 11.47 -15.48
CA HIS A 284 -12.48 10.95 -15.18
C HIS A 284 -12.52 10.21 -13.83
N PRO A 285 -13.18 9.05 -13.76
CA PRO A 285 -13.47 8.38 -12.50
C PRO A 285 -12.26 7.73 -11.83
N VAL A 286 -11.13 7.59 -12.52
CA VAL A 286 -9.90 7.00 -11.97
C VAL A 286 -8.69 7.83 -12.39
N ALA A 287 -7.83 8.12 -11.44
CA ALA A 287 -6.57 8.82 -11.69
C ALA A 287 -5.38 8.14 -10.99
N ASN A 288 -4.19 8.36 -11.51
CA ASN A 288 -2.94 8.06 -10.83
C ASN A 288 -2.35 9.36 -10.27
N VAL A 289 -1.88 9.33 -9.03
CA VAL A 289 -1.27 10.47 -8.35
C VAL A 289 0.13 10.09 -7.92
N ASN A 290 1.12 10.83 -8.41
CA ASN A 290 2.50 10.65 -8.00
C ASN A 290 2.82 11.46 -6.74
N LEU A 291 3.86 11.05 -6.01
CA LEU A 291 4.31 11.76 -4.79
C LEU A 291 4.82 13.18 -5.05
N ASP A 292 5.24 13.52 -6.25
CA ASP A 292 5.57 14.90 -6.65
C ASP A 292 4.33 15.80 -6.77
N GLY A 293 3.13 15.20 -6.72
CA GLY A 293 1.84 15.89 -6.82
C GLY A 293 1.26 15.92 -8.22
N VAL A 294 1.98 15.42 -9.22
CA VAL A 294 1.45 15.25 -10.57
C VAL A 294 0.36 14.18 -10.56
N ASN A 295 -0.74 14.47 -11.22
CA ASN A 295 -1.79 13.48 -11.46
C ASN A 295 -2.02 13.30 -12.96
N SER A 296 -2.40 12.09 -13.35
CA SER A 296 -2.82 11.71 -14.69
C SER A 296 -4.10 10.91 -14.62
N ASP A 297 -5.05 11.24 -15.47
CA ASP A 297 -6.26 10.44 -15.60
C ASP A 297 -5.92 9.12 -16.31
N LEU A 298 -6.48 8.02 -15.83
CA LEU A 298 -6.40 6.73 -16.49
C LEU A 298 -7.52 6.63 -17.53
N ASN A 299 -7.40 5.67 -18.45
CA ASN A 299 -8.42 5.44 -19.47
C ASN A 299 -9.80 5.29 -18.82
N ASP A 300 -10.80 6.02 -19.34
CA ASP A 300 -12.18 6.02 -18.85
C ASP A 300 -13.13 5.21 -19.73
N GLN A 301 -12.64 4.73 -20.88
CA GLN A 301 -13.47 3.95 -21.79
C GLN A 301 -13.92 2.65 -21.14
N ASN A 302 -15.19 2.30 -21.36
CA ASN A 302 -15.85 1.13 -20.80
C ASN A 302 -16.09 1.15 -19.29
N LEU A 303 -15.94 2.28 -18.61
CA LEU A 303 -16.34 2.43 -17.22
C LEU A 303 -17.81 2.86 -17.10
N LEU A 304 -18.50 2.29 -16.12
CA LEU A 304 -19.84 2.68 -15.74
C LEU A 304 -19.81 3.33 -14.35
N THR A 305 -19.92 4.63 -14.32
CA THR A 305 -19.91 5.38 -13.05
C THR A 305 -21.14 5.12 -12.19
N PRO A 306 -21.04 5.20 -10.86
CA PRO A 306 -19.84 5.60 -10.10
C PRO A 306 -18.80 4.47 -9.99
N VAL A 307 -17.50 4.86 -9.92
CA VAL A 307 -16.43 3.98 -9.46
C VAL A 307 -16.31 4.15 -7.95
N SER A 308 -16.55 3.08 -7.20
CA SER A 308 -16.69 3.13 -5.74
C SER A 308 -15.40 2.79 -4.99
N THR A 309 -14.53 1.98 -5.59
CA THR A 309 -13.32 1.51 -4.93
C THR A 309 -12.20 1.24 -5.92
N VAL A 310 -10.96 1.32 -5.44
CA VAL A 310 -9.77 0.93 -6.17
C VAL A 310 -8.89 0.02 -5.29
N ALA A 311 -8.31 -0.99 -5.91
CA ALA A 311 -7.23 -1.80 -5.34
C ALA A 311 -6.08 -1.85 -6.34
N ALA A 312 -4.86 -1.67 -5.88
CA ALA A 312 -3.70 -1.58 -6.75
C ALA A 312 -2.50 -2.34 -6.21
N SER A 313 -1.69 -2.81 -7.14
CA SER A 313 -0.36 -3.39 -6.91
C SER A 313 0.55 -2.95 -8.05
N PRO A 314 1.87 -3.15 -7.98
CA PRO A 314 2.76 -2.84 -9.09
C PRO A 314 2.37 -3.53 -10.41
N ALA A 315 1.74 -4.69 -10.31
CA ALA A 315 1.37 -5.52 -11.46
C ALA A 315 -0.04 -5.25 -12.00
N ALA A 316 -0.95 -4.68 -11.21
CA ALA A 316 -2.35 -4.56 -11.60
C ALA A 316 -3.08 -3.46 -10.85
N ILE A 317 -4.05 -2.84 -11.51
CA ILE A 317 -5.05 -1.95 -10.92
C ILE A 317 -6.41 -2.57 -11.16
N TYR A 318 -7.21 -2.66 -10.10
CA TYR A 318 -8.60 -3.09 -10.14
C TYR A 318 -9.49 -1.99 -9.60
N ILE A 319 -10.67 -1.88 -10.16
CA ILE A 319 -11.74 -1.00 -9.66
C ILE A 319 -13.04 -1.76 -9.51
N ALA A 320 -13.94 -1.22 -8.71
CA ALA A 320 -15.33 -1.59 -8.72
C ALA A 320 -16.16 -0.45 -9.31
N ASP A 321 -16.84 -0.71 -10.44
CA ASP A 321 -17.83 0.17 -11.02
C ASP A 321 -19.26 -0.29 -10.67
N ALA A 322 -20.28 0.32 -11.26
CA ALA A 322 -21.66 -0.03 -10.97
C ALA A 322 -22.05 -1.48 -11.36
N ARG A 323 -21.27 -2.15 -12.22
CA ARG A 323 -21.52 -3.53 -12.68
C ARG A 323 -20.78 -4.58 -11.86
N GLY A 324 -19.57 -4.23 -11.37
CA GLY A 324 -18.68 -5.15 -10.70
C GLY A 324 -17.21 -4.74 -10.83
N VAL A 325 -16.30 -5.71 -10.80
CA VAL A 325 -14.86 -5.47 -10.77
C VAL A 325 -14.26 -5.55 -12.17
N LEU A 326 -13.45 -4.53 -12.51
CA LEU A 326 -12.66 -4.47 -13.72
C LEU A 326 -11.16 -4.36 -13.39
N GLN A 327 -10.33 -4.88 -14.28
CA GLN A 327 -8.87 -4.79 -14.25
C GLN A 327 -8.37 -3.87 -15.35
N LEU A 328 -7.46 -2.97 -15.05
CA LEU A 328 -6.74 -2.21 -16.06
C LEU A 328 -5.65 -3.07 -16.69
N THR A 329 -5.66 -3.18 -18.00
CA THR A 329 -4.64 -3.85 -18.80
C THR A 329 -3.96 -2.88 -19.73
N GLY A 330 -2.71 -3.14 -20.10
CA GLY A 330 -1.96 -2.29 -21.03
C GLY A 330 -1.61 -0.91 -20.47
N LEU A 331 -1.47 -0.77 -19.17
CA LEU A 331 -1.16 0.51 -18.50
C LEU A 331 0.04 1.23 -19.19
N GLY A 332 -0.18 2.49 -19.58
CA GLY A 332 0.82 3.32 -20.23
C GLY A 332 1.10 2.94 -21.71
N THR A 333 0.30 2.08 -22.30
CA THR A 333 0.36 1.73 -23.73
C THR A 333 -0.90 2.16 -24.48
N PRO A 334 -0.89 2.20 -25.81
CA PRO A 334 -2.10 2.49 -26.61
C PRO A 334 -3.23 1.44 -26.43
N GLU A 335 -2.92 0.26 -25.90
CA GLU A 335 -3.88 -0.80 -25.62
C GLU A 335 -4.48 -0.70 -24.22
N GLU A 336 -4.23 0.38 -23.47
CA GLU A 336 -4.77 0.59 -22.14
C GLU A 336 -6.29 0.54 -22.16
N ARG A 337 -6.86 -0.42 -21.40
CA ARG A 337 -8.32 -0.60 -21.30
C ARG A 337 -8.71 -1.35 -20.04
N TRP A 338 -9.93 -1.13 -19.61
CA TRP A 338 -10.56 -1.88 -18.55
C TRP A 338 -11.17 -3.18 -19.07
N VAL A 339 -10.87 -4.29 -18.41
CA VAL A 339 -11.35 -5.63 -18.74
C VAL A 339 -12.11 -6.19 -17.55
N GLU A 340 -13.26 -6.77 -17.81
CA GLU A 340 -14.12 -7.37 -16.80
C GLU A 340 -13.46 -8.55 -16.09
N VAL A 341 -13.50 -8.56 -14.77
CA VAL A 341 -13.14 -9.72 -13.95
C VAL A 341 -14.40 -10.56 -13.79
N ARG A 342 -14.66 -11.46 -14.73
CA ARG A 342 -15.94 -12.19 -14.88
C ARG A 342 -16.53 -12.73 -13.59
N PRO A 343 -15.78 -13.41 -12.68
CA PRO A 343 -16.35 -13.93 -11.45
C PRO A 343 -16.80 -12.85 -10.46
N LEU A 344 -16.35 -11.62 -10.62
CA LEU A 344 -16.70 -10.47 -9.79
C LEU A 344 -17.57 -9.43 -10.53
N MET A 345 -18.14 -9.78 -11.69
CA MET A 345 -19.09 -8.90 -12.40
C MET A 345 -20.48 -8.97 -11.76
N VAL A 346 -20.52 -8.56 -10.50
CA VAL A 346 -21.73 -8.46 -9.68
C VAL A 346 -21.71 -7.09 -9.00
N PRO A 347 -22.81 -6.33 -9.01
CA PRO A 347 -22.89 -5.07 -8.30
C PRO A 347 -22.43 -5.20 -6.85
N GLN A 348 -21.69 -4.21 -6.37
CA GLN A 348 -21.09 -4.16 -5.02
C GLN A 348 -19.98 -5.20 -4.75
N ALA A 349 -19.54 -5.96 -5.75
CA ALA A 349 -18.31 -6.73 -5.59
C ALA A 349 -17.11 -5.78 -5.41
N ILE A 350 -16.17 -6.15 -4.54
CA ILE A 350 -15.01 -5.31 -4.17
C ILE A 350 -13.73 -6.10 -4.45
N PRO A 351 -12.75 -5.55 -5.18
CA PRO A 351 -11.45 -6.17 -5.35
C PRO A 351 -10.64 -6.07 -4.06
N VAL A 352 -9.95 -7.15 -3.68
CA VAL A 352 -9.10 -7.22 -2.50
C VAL A 352 -7.73 -7.73 -2.91
N LEU A 353 -6.70 -6.93 -2.63
CA LEU A 353 -5.29 -7.26 -2.85
C LEU A 353 -4.52 -7.24 -1.54
N THR A 354 -3.26 -7.68 -1.60
CA THR A 354 -2.30 -7.48 -0.52
C THR A 354 -1.96 -6.00 -0.40
N GLY A 355 -2.10 -5.45 0.79
CA GLY A 355 -1.88 -4.04 1.10
C GLY A 355 -0.61 -3.77 1.85
#